data_94b1b8cb3fe5f82c1799185c699fd9a5
#
_entry.id   94b1b8cb3fe5f82c1799185c699fd9a5
#
_cell.length_a   1.000
_cell.length_b   1.000
_cell.length_c   1.000
_cell.angle_alpha   90.00
_cell.angle_beta   90.00
_cell.angle_gamma   90.00
#
_symmetry.space_group_name_H-M   'P 1'
#
loop_
_entity.id
_entity.type
_entity.pdbx_description
1 polymer ?
#
loop_
_entity_poly.entity_id
_entity_poly.type
_entity_poly.pdbx_seq_one_letter_code
_entity_poly.pdbx_strand_id
1 'polypeptide(L)'
;MSGTKTSATTLAVKPQQVVEFLQQHPMFFTEYEALLDELFIPHPTGGAVSLLERLVQRQRQQHTDLEQRLTHLMSAAHNSERMVTGLHTLAVELLRCHTLEQVVKTCSHIIRDEFKAHIVAFRLIGSGESHEGLNFISPDDHRALKQLSHLFTKRQPVCGRLRPKQQEFLFGKQGDVIKSAVLIPLFEHSELGVLALGSDDEARYYPGMG
;
A
#
# COMPACT_ATOMS: atom_id res chain seq x y z
N MET A 1 16.22 24.36 -40.72
CA MET A 1 15.78 25.47 -39.88
C MET A 1 16.17 25.12 -38.43
N SER A 2 17.04 25.88 -37.95
CA SER A 2 17.90 26.00 -36.84
C SER A 2 17.26 25.58 -35.49
N GLY A 3 17.79 24.53 -34.88
CA GLY A 3 17.56 24.20 -33.48
C GLY A 3 18.66 24.82 -32.63
N THR A 4 18.32 25.82 -31.85
CA THR A 4 19.23 26.53 -30.94
C THR A 4 19.52 25.60 -29.74
N LYS A 5 20.73 25.02 -29.71
CA LYS A 5 21.28 24.37 -28.53
C LYS A 5 21.71 25.47 -27.56
N THR A 6 20.97 25.64 -26.47
CA THR A 6 21.44 26.45 -25.34
C THR A 6 22.49 25.65 -24.60
N SER A 7 23.75 25.97 -24.88
CA SER A 7 24.91 25.49 -24.13
C SER A 7 24.90 26.19 -22.77
N ALA A 8 24.58 25.43 -21.70
CA ALA A 8 24.86 25.86 -20.34
C ALA A 8 26.39 25.93 -20.20
N THR A 9 26.94 27.13 -20.27
CA THR A 9 28.35 27.41 -19.96
C THR A 9 28.52 27.21 -18.45
N THR A 10 29.00 26.04 -18.04
CA THR A 10 29.46 25.80 -16.67
C THR A 10 30.68 26.69 -16.46
N LEU A 11 30.47 27.85 -15.84
CA LEU A 11 31.57 28.72 -15.38
C LEU A 11 32.34 27.94 -14.34
N ALA A 12 33.50 27.39 -14.71
CA ALA A 12 34.40 26.72 -13.81
C ALA A 12 35.03 27.77 -12.86
N VAL A 13 34.38 27.99 -11.74
CA VAL A 13 34.85 28.90 -10.68
C VAL A 13 36.13 28.30 -10.09
N LYS A 14 37.24 29.04 -10.11
CA LYS A 14 38.49 28.58 -9.51
C LYS A 14 38.41 28.64 -7.98
N PRO A 15 38.98 27.66 -7.25
CA PRO A 15 38.97 27.65 -5.79
C PRO A 15 39.41 28.96 -5.12
N GLN A 16 40.43 29.61 -5.74
CA GLN A 16 40.93 30.91 -5.27
C GLN A 16 39.90 32.04 -5.32
N GLN A 17 39.04 32.05 -6.33
CA GLN A 17 37.98 33.05 -6.45
C GLN A 17 36.89 32.85 -5.37
N VAL A 18 36.65 31.63 -4.97
CA VAL A 18 35.73 31.34 -3.84
C VAL A 18 36.32 31.83 -2.53
N VAL A 19 37.64 31.61 -2.32
CA VAL A 19 38.34 32.09 -1.11
C VAL A 19 38.28 33.60 -1.01
N GLU A 20 38.65 34.32 -2.10
CA GLU A 20 38.60 35.77 -2.16
C GLU A 20 37.19 36.31 -1.94
N PHE A 21 36.20 35.71 -2.52
CA PHE A 21 34.79 36.09 -2.32
C PHE A 21 34.36 35.95 -0.87
N LEU A 22 34.64 34.81 -0.25
CA LEU A 22 34.26 34.56 1.16
C LEU A 22 35.01 35.46 2.14
N GLN A 23 36.28 35.83 1.84
CA GLN A 23 37.04 36.79 2.63
C GLN A 23 36.44 38.20 2.55
N GLN A 24 35.91 38.61 1.43
CA GLN A 24 35.23 39.89 1.23
C GLN A 24 33.83 39.93 1.81
N HIS A 25 33.18 38.76 1.95
CA HIS A 25 31.80 38.61 2.46
C HIS A 25 31.74 37.70 3.71
N PRO A 26 32.25 38.13 4.86
CA PRO A 26 32.36 37.31 6.06
C PRO A 26 30.97 36.87 6.62
N MET A 27 29.93 37.61 6.30
CA MET A 27 28.56 37.31 6.72
C MET A 27 27.78 36.40 5.72
N PHE A 28 28.44 35.90 4.67
CA PHE A 28 27.84 35.11 3.61
C PHE A 28 27.04 33.90 4.16
N PHE A 29 27.62 33.15 5.09
CA PHE A 29 26.97 31.99 5.69
C PHE A 29 25.84 32.32 6.68
N THR A 30 25.75 33.56 7.13
CA THR A 30 24.61 34.05 7.93
C THR A 30 23.41 34.36 7.03
N GLU A 31 23.66 34.82 5.79
CA GLU A 31 22.61 35.08 4.80
C GLU A 31 22.15 33.79 4.09
N TYR A 32 23.03 32.81 3.99
CA TYR A 32 22.79 31.54 3.29
C TYR A 32 23.01 30.35 4.23
N GLU A 33 22.28 30.31 5.34
CA GLU A 33 22.41 29.26 6.38
C GLU A 33 22.17 27.85 5.84
N ALA A 34 21.26 27.69 4.86
CA ALA A 34 20.97 26.40 4.25
C ALA A 34 22.19 25.73 3.59
N LEU A 35 23.17 26.53 3.10
CA LEU A 35 24.40 25.99 2.53
C LEU A 35 25.29 25.31 3.56
N LEU A 36 25.22 25.70 4.82
CA LEU A 36 26.01 25.06 5.88
C LEU A 36 25.57 23.63 6.17
N ASP A 37 24.31 23.31 5.90
CA ASP A 37 23.79 21.95 6.08
C ASP A 37 24.29 20.97 5.03
N GLU A 38 24.62 21.49 3.84
CA GLU A 38 25.14 20.70 2.71
C GLU A 38 26.67 20.62 2.69
N LEU A 39 27.38 21.55 3.40
CA LEU A 39 28.85 21.61 3.39
C LEU A 39 29.45 20.58 4.34
N PHE A 40 30.33 19.75 3.79
CA PHE A 40 31.21 18.89 4.59
C PHE A 40 32.52 19.59 4.85
N ILE A 41 32.74 20.07 6.07
CA ILE A 41 34.02 20.74 6.48
C ILE A 41 34.80 19.75 7.35
N PRO A 42 35.81 19.06 6.79
CA PRO A 42 36.67 18.18 7.58
C PRO A 42 37.53 19.00 8.52
N HIS A 43 37.42 18.82 9.81
CA HIS A 43 38.34 19.37 10.79
C HIS A 43 39.60 18.49 10.89
N PRO A 44 40.83 19.04 10.72
CA PRO A 44 42.05 18.28 10.88
C PRO A 44 42.35 18.07 12.36
N THR A 45 41.55 17.26 13.02
CA THR A 45 41.84 16.76 14.38
C THR A 45 42.60 15.46 14.21
N GLY A 46 43.94 15.52 14.40
CA GLY A 46 44.80 14.37 14.25
C GLY A 46 44.33 13.14 15.02
N GLY A 47 43.65 12.21 14.31
CA GLY A 47 43.23 10.89 14.81
C GLY A 47 42.12 10.83 15.86
N ALA A 48 41.70 11.94 16.46
CA ALA A 48 40.61 12.00 17.41
C ALA A 48 39.36 12.58 16.71
N VAL A 49 38.32 11.77 16.54
CA VAL A 49 37.02 12.25 16.05
C VAL A 49 36.45 13.26 17.07
N SER A 50 36.22 14.48 16.61
CA SER A 50 35.68 15.54 17.45
C SER A 50 34.33 15.09 18.06
N LEU A 51 34.17 15.25 19.38
CA LEU A 51 32.89 14.96 20.05
C LEU A 51 31.76 15.81 19.48
N LEU A 52 32.07 17.01 18.99
CA LEU A 52 31.13 17.90 18.35
C LEU A 52 30.63 17.32 16.99
N GLU A 53 31.55 16.80 16.18
CA GLU A 53 31.18 16.13 14.90
C GLU A 53 30.25 14.93 15.15
N ARG A 54 30.57 14.12 16.15
CA ARG A 54 29.70 12.99 16.56
C ARG A 54 28.34 13.48 17.03
N LEU A 55 28.27 14.57 17.77
CA LEU A 55 27.03 15.14 18.25
C LEU A 55 26.17 15.64 17.08
N VAL A 56 26.76 16.41 16.16
CA VAL A 56 26.10 16.92 14.95
C VAL A 56 25.60 15.76 14.07
N GLN A 57 26.45 14.77 13.84
CA GLN A 57 26.08 13.60 13.06
C GLN A 57 24.94 12.79 13.68
N ARG A 58 24.95 12.66 15.02
CA ARG A 58 23.84 12.03 15.75
C ARG A 58 22.55 12.84 15.67
N GLN A 59 22.64 14.16 15.77
CA GLN A 59 21.49 15.05 15.63
C GLN A 59 20.88 14.97 14.21
N ARG A 60 21.70 15.00 13.17
CA ARG A 60 21.26 14.84 11.78
C ARG A 60 20.57 13.50 11.58
N GLN A 61 21.15 12.41 12.10
CA GLN A 61 20.54 11.10 12.03
C GLN A 61 19.17 11.05 12.75
N GLN A 62 19.08 11.62 13.94
CA GLN A 62 17.82 11.70 14.68
C GLN A 62 16.76 12.51 13.93
N HIS A 63 17.16 13.61 13.29
CA HIS A 63 16.25 14.43 12.47
C HIS A 63 15.72 13.64 11.27
N THR A 64 16.60 12.99 10.53
CA THR A 64 16.21 12.13 9.39
C THR A 64 15.29 10.99 9.83
N ASP A 65 15.58 10.33 10.94
CA ASP A 65 14.73 9.26 11.49
C ASP A 65 13.33 9.78 11.88
N LEU A 66 13.27 10.98 12.46
CA LEU A 66 12.00 11.62 12.81
C LEU A 66 11.18 11.99 11.57
N GLU A 67 11.81 12.56 10.55
CA GLU A 67 11.17 12.88 9.27
C GLU A 67 10.62 11.64 8.58
N GLN A 68 11.40 10.56 8.55
CA GLN A 68 10.94 9.28 8.00
C GLN A 68 9.74 8.72 8.77
N ARG A 69 9.77 8.75 10.11
CA ARG A 69 8.64 8.32 10.94
C ARG A 69 7.41 9.17 10.70
N LEU A 70 7.58 10.49 10.60
CA LEU A 70 6.49 11.42 10.33
C LEU A 70 5.85 11.15 8.96
N THR A 71 6.66 10.98 7.93
CA THR A 71 6.19 10.61 6.59
C THR A 71 5.43 9.28 6.60
N HIS A 72 5.94 8.28 7.32
CA HIS A 72 5.28 6.99 7.46
C HIS A 72 3.94 7.11 8.20
N LEU A 73 3.87 7.88 9.28
CA LEU A 73 2.63 8.13 10.02
C LEU A 73 1.60 8.88 9.17
N MET A 74 2.03 9.88 8.41
CA MET A 74 1.13 10.61 7.49
C MET A 74 0.58 9.69 6.40
N SER A 75 1.40 8.83 5.82
CA SER A 75 0.94 7.86 4.82
C SER A 75 -0.03 6.84 5.41
N ALA A 76 0.22 6.35 6.63
CA ALA A 76 -0.67 5.44 7.33
C ALA A 76 -2.02 6.11 7.67
N ALA A 77 -2.01 7.36 8.13
CA ALA A 77 -3.22 8.13 8.42
C ALA A 77 -4.05 8.34 7.14
N HIS A 78 -3.40 8.75 6.04
CA HIS A 78 -4.08 8.93 4.75
C HIS A 78 -4.69 7.63 4.21
N ASN A 79 -3.97 6.51 4.33
CA ASN A 79 -4.49 5.21 3.96
C ASN A 79 -5.71 4.81 4.82
N SER A 80 -5.67 5.09 6.12
CA SER A 80 -6.79 4.83 7.03
C SER A 80 -8.02 5.67 6.66
N GLU A 81 -7.83 6.94 6.37
CA GLU A 81 -8.91 7.85 5.94
C GLU A 81 -9.56 7.36 4.63
N ARG A 82 -8.76 6.95 3.65
CA ARG A 82 -9.26 6.36 2.41
C ARG A 82 -10.06 5.09 2.65
N MET A 83 -9.60 4.21 3.54
CA MET A 83 -10.35 3.00 3.91
C MET A 83 -11.71 3.34 4.51
N VAL A 84 -11.77 4.28 5.46
CA VAL A 84 -13.03 4.68 6.09
C VAL A 84 -13.99 5.29 5.06
N THR A 85 -13.50 6.16 4.20
CA THR A 85 -14.28 6.77 3.13
C THR A 85 -14.79 5.72 2.15
N GLY A 86 -13.95 4.78 1.73
CA GLY A 86 -14.33 3.68 0.85
C GLY A 86 -15.39 2.76 1.46
N LEU A 87 -15.28 2.43 2.76
CA LEU A 87 -16.29 1.66 3.48
C LEU A 87 -17.61 2.43 3.62
N HIS A 88 -17.55 3.73 3.87
CA HIS A 88 -18.75 4.56 3.90
C HIS A 88 -19.45 4.60 2.54
N THR A 89 -18.71 4.81 1.47
CA THR A 89 -19.24 4.79 0.11
C THR A 89 -19.88 3.43 -0.20
N LEU A 90 -19.21 2.33 0.14
CA LEU A 90 -19.72 0.98 -0.03
C LEU A 90 -21.06 0.81 0.71
N ALA A 91 -21.14 1.20 1.97
CA ALA A 91 -22.34 1.08 2.77
C ALA A 91 -23.53 1.86 2.17
N VAL A 92 -23.29 3.12 1.75
CA VAL A 92 -24.33 3.98 1.15
C VAL A 92 -24.82 3.41 -0.19
N GLU A 93 -23.90 2.96 -1.05
CA GLU A 93 -24.28 2.40 -2.35
C GLU A 93 -25.00 1.04 -2.21
N LEU A 94 -24.62 0.23 -1.23
CA LEU A 94 -25.34 -1.03 -0.95
C LEU A 94 -26.78 -0.81 -0.50
N LEU A 95 -27.08 0.25 0.25
CA LEU A 95 -28.45 0.59 0.66
C LEU A 95 -29.36 0.95 -0.53
N ARG A 96 -28.78 1.29 -1.68
CA ARG A 96 -29.51 1.58 -2.93
C ARG A 96 -29.77 0.33 -3.77
N CYS A 97 -29.13 -0.80 -3.45
CA CYS A 97 -29.28 -2.03 -4.19
C CYS A 97 -30.58 -2.74 -3.80
N HIS A 98 -31.31 -3.22 -4.78
CA HIS A 98 -32.58 -3.94 -4.60
C HIS A 98 -32.49 -5.42 -4.98
N THR A 99 -31.43 -5.82 -5.68
CA THR A 99 -31.22 -7.21 -6.13
C THR A 99 -29.82 -7.68 -5.74
N LEU A 100 -29.67 -9.00 -5.56
CA LEU A 100 -28.36 -9.62 -5.26
C LEU A 100 -27.34 -9.31 -6.36
N GLU A 101 -27.76 -9.31 -7.61
CA GLU A 101 -26.86 -8.97 -8.73
C GLU A 101 -26.32 -7.53 -8.62
N GLN A 102 -27.19 -6.57 -8.27
CA GLN A 102 -26.77 -5.18 -8.02
C GLN A 102 -25.78 -5.12 -6.85
N VAL A 103 -26.07 -5.81 -5.75
CA VAL A 103 -25.15 -5.89 -4.58
C VAL A 103 -23.76 -6.39 -4.99
N VAL A 104 -23.72 -7.52 -5.71
CA VAL A 104 -22.44 -8.13 -6.15
C VAL A 104 -21.68 -7.22 -7.10
N LYS A 105 -22.36 -6.61 -8.07
CA LYS A 105 -21.73 -5.67 -9.02
C LYS A 105 -21.19 -4.42 -8.31
N THR A 106 -22.01 -3.80 -7.45
CA THR A 106 -21.61 -2.61 -6.68
C THR A 106 -20.44 -2.90 -5.75
N CYS A 107 -20.51 -3.98 -4.98
CA CYS A 107 -19.41 -4.43 -4.15
C CYS A 107 -18.12 -4.64 -4.96
N SER A 108 -18.23 -5.39 -6.05
CA SER A 108 -17.06 -5.71 -6.89
C SER A 108 -16.41 -4.46 -7.47
N HIS A 109 -17.21 -3.49 -7.91
CA HIS A 109 -16.74 -2.22 -8.45
C HIS A 109 -16.01 -1.41 -7.37
N ILE A 110 -16.66 -1.14 -6.25
CA ILE A 110 -16.07 -0.32 -5.17
C ILE A 110 -14.83 -1.00 -4.58
N ILE A 111 -14.86 -2.31 -4.38
CA ILE A 111 -13.71 -3.05 -3.84
C ILE A 111 -12.52 -2.98 -4.80
N ARG A 112 -12.73 -3.04 -6.11
CA ARG A 112 -11.66 -2.87 -7.09
C ARG A 112 -11.12 -1.45 -7.12
N ASP A 113 -11.98 -0.45 -7.09
CA ASP A 113 -11.61 0.95 -7.28
C ASP A 113 -11.00 1.56 -6.02
N GLU A 114 -11.65 1.41 -4.88
CA GLU A 114 -11.20 2.02 -3.62
C GLU A 114 -10.13 1.18 -2.91
N PHE A 115 -10.31 -0.15 -2.89
CA PHE A 115 -9.40 -1.05 -2.19
C PHE A 115 -8.37 -1.71 -3.11
N LYS A 116 -8.38 -1.38 -4.42
CA LYS A 116 -7.41 -1.87 -5.42
C LYS A 116 -7.29 -3.40 -5.46
N ALA A 117 -8.37 -4.13 -5.19
CA ALA A 117 -8.39 -5.57 -5.34
C ALA A 117 -8.38 -5.94 -6.84
N HIS A 118 -7.51 -6.88 -7.25
CA HIS A 118 -7.44 -7.28 -8.66
C HIS A 118 -8.63 -8.12 -9.06
N ILE A 119 -8.99 -9.12 -8.23
CA ILE A 119 -10.09 -10.04 -8.50
C ILE A 119 -10.99 -10.09 -7.27
N VAL A 120 -12.29 -10.00 -7.52
CA VAL A 120 -13.34 -10.10 -6.49
C VAL A 120 -14.27 -11.22 -6.90
N ALA A 121 -14.49 -12.17 -6.01
CA ALA A 121 -15.39 -13.30 -6.25
C ALA A 121 -16.29 -13.58 -5.04
N PHE A 122 -17.56 -13.82 -5.32
CA PHE A 122 -18.55 -14.24 -4.34
C PHE A 122 -18.85 -15.73 -4.53
N ARG A 123 -18.89 -16.47 -3.45
CA ARG A 123 -19.34 -17.87 -3.39
C ARG A 123 -20.42 -17.95 -2.34
N LEU A 124 -21.68 -17.93 -2.78
CA LEU A 124 -22.83 -17.93 -1.88
C LEU A 124 -23.41 -19.34 -1.76
N ILE A 125 -23.87 -19.70 -0.57
CA ILE A 125 -24.53 -20.96 -0.29
C ILE A 125 -26.00 -20.81 -0.68
N GLY A 126 -26.47 -21.63 -1.58
CA GLY A 126 -27.85 -21.58 -2.07
C GLY A 126 -27.98 -22.01 -3.52
N SER A 127 -29.10 -21.61 -4.13
CA SER A 127 -29.40 -21.84 -5.54
C SER A 127 -29.66 -20.50 -6.24
N GLY A 128 -29.08 -20.35 -7.43
CA GLY A 128 -29.24 -19.13 -8.23
C GLY A 128 -28.44 -19.23 -9.52
N GLU A 129 -28.62 -18.25 -10.39
CA GLU A 129 -27.84 -18.16 -11.61
C GLU A 129 -26.43 -17.63 -11.32
N SER A 130 -25.43 -18.35 -11.78
CA SER A 130 -24.04 -17.94 -11.65
C SER A 130 -23.68 -16.92 -12.74
N HIS A 131 -23.05 -15.84 -12.32
CA HIS A 131 -22.56 -14.76 -13.18
C HIS A 131 -21.06 -14.52 -12.94
N GLU A 132 -20.45 -13.66 -13.74
CA GLU A 132 -19.06 -13.29 -13.53
C GLU A 132 -18.83 -12.71 -12.12
N GLY A 133 -17.94 -13.34 -11.35
CA GLY A 133 -17.67 -12.96 -9.96
C GLY A 133 -18.66 -13.51 -8.92
N LEU A 134 -19.80 -14.09 -9.33
CA LEU A 134 -20.78 -14.68 -8.45
C LEU A 134 -21.06 -16.15 -8.83
N ASN A 135 -20.81 -17.06 -7.90
CA ASN A 135 -21.21 -18.46 -8.07
C ASN A 135 -21.92 -18.97 -6.81
N PHE A 136 -22.80 -19.95 -7.01
CA PHE A 136 -23.54 -20.58 -5.93
C PHE A 136 -22.92 -21.94 -5.59
N ILE A 137 -22.92 -22.27 -4.33
CA ILE A 137 -22.54 -23.55 -3.75
C ILE A 137 -23.83 -24.21 -3.27
N SER A 138 -24.14 -25.39 -3.81
CA SER A 138 -25.30 -26.14 -3.33
C SER A 138 -25.13 -26.44 -1.83
N PRO A 139 -26.18 -26.29 -1.02
CA PRO A 139 -26.17 -26.70 0.38
C PRO A 139 -25.83 -28.19 0.57
N ASP A 140 -26.08 -29.01 -0.42
CA ASP A 140 -25.80 -30.45 -0.42
C ASP A 140 -24.34 -30.79 -0.84
N ASP A 141 -23.59 -29.82 -1.32
CA ASP A 141 -22.19 -30.01 -1.67
C ASP A 141 -21.28 -29.97 -0.42
N HIS A 142 -21.35 -31.05 0.34
CA HIS A 142 -20.54 -31.24 1.54
C HIS A 142 -19.04 -31.12 1.30
N ARG A 143 -18.56 -31.39 0.06
CA ARG A 143 -17.12 -31.28 -0.27
C ARG A 143 -16.71 -29.82 -0.38
N ALA A 144 -17.50 -28.99 -1.04
CA ALA A 144 -17.25 -27.56 -1.15
C ALA A 144 -17.37 -26.87 0.22
N LEU A 145 -18.42 -27.18 0.98
CA LEU A 145 -18.62 -26.63 2.32
C LEU A 145 -17.51 -27.00 3.30
N LYS A 146 -16.99 -28.22 3.22
CA LYS A 146 -15.84 -28.66 4.05
C LYS A 146 -14.58 -27.85 3.78
N GLN A 147 -14.36 -27.36 2.56
CA GLN A 147 -13.21 -26.49 2.26
C GLN A 147 -13.32 -25.13 2.96
N LEU A 148 -14.52 -24.65 3.23
CA LEU A 148 -14.81 -23.38 3.88
C LEU A 148 -15.07 -23.51 5.38
N SER A 149 -15.22 -24.72 5.92
CA SER A 149 -15.61 -24.96 7.32
C SER A 149 -14.72 -24.24 8.32
N HIS A 150 -13.39 -24.25 8.11
CA HIS A 150 -12.45 -23.57 8.99
C HIS A 150 -12.64 -22.04 8.99
N LEU A 151 -13.03 -21.45 7.85
CA LEU A 151 -13.33 -20.04 7.71
C LEU A 151 -14.59 -19.66 8.50
N PHE A 152 -15.65 -20.47 8.39
CA PHE A 152 -16.89 -20.24 9.10
C PHE A 152 -16.77 -20.45 10.61
N THR A 153 -15.99 -21.45 11.03
CA THR A 153 -15.73 -21.69 12.46
C THR A 153 -15.04 -20.52 13.13
N LYS A 154 -14.06 -19.92 12.46
CA LYS A 154 -13.34 -18.77 13.00
C LYS A 154 -14.11 -17.46 12.93
N ARG A 155 -15.05 -17.34 12.01
CA ARG A 155 -15.82 -16.10 11.71
C ARG A 155 -14.94 -14.86 11.52
N GLN A 156 -13.71 -15.05 11.06
CA GLN A 156 -12.72 -14.01 10.83
C GLN A 156 -12.17 -14.13 9.41
N PRO A 157 -11.76 -13.03 8.79
CA PRO A 157 -11.06 -13.07 7.51
C PRO A 157 -9.78 -13.90 7.61
N VAL A 158 -9.46 -14.64 6.55
CA VAL A 158 -8.24 -15.44 6.46
C VAL A 158 -7.45 -14.95 5.26
N CYS A 159 -6.23 -14.48 5.51
CA CYS A 159 -5.29 -14.00 4.50
C CYS A 159 -4.19 -15.02 4.25
N GLY A 160 -3.69 -15.06 3.02
CA GLY A 160 -2.53 -15.87 2.67
C GLY A 160 -2.58 -16.45 1.26
N ARG A 161 -1.67 -17.39 1.02
CA ARG A 161 -1.63 -18.16 -0.22
C ARG A 161 -2.68 -19.27 -0.21
N LEU A 162 -3.36 -19.41 -1.32
CA LEU A 162 -4.31 -20.50 -1.53
C LEU A 162 -3.64 -21.66 -2.25
N ARG A 163 -4.14 -22.87 -1.98
CA ARG A 163 -3.77 -24.05 -2.75
C ARG A 163 -4.40 -23.99 -4.16
N PRO A 164 -3.80 -24.57 -5.20
CA PRO A 164 -4.34 -24.49 -6.56
C PRO A 164 -5.82 -24.89 -6.67
N LYS A 165 -6.24 -25.95 -5.98
CA LYS A 165 -7.66 -26.37 -5.94
C LYS A 165 -8.59 -25.35 -5.28
N GLN A 166 -8.09 -24.58 -4.31
CA GLN A 166 -8.85 -23.50 -3.68
C GLN A 166 -8.93 -22.28 -4.59
N GLN A 167 -7.85 -21.98 -5.32
CA GLN A 167 -7.82 -20.89 -6.31
C GLN A 167 -8.84 -21.17 -7.42
N GLU A 168 -8.83 -22.35 -7.98
CA GLU A 168 -9.79 -22.79 -9.00
C GLU A 168 -11.24 -22.73 -8.48
N PHE A 169 -11.47 -23.26 -7.28
CA PHE A 169 -12.78 -23.23 -6.65
C PHE A 169 -13.31 -21.80 -6.42
N LEU A 170 -12.45 -20.89 -5.92
CA LEU A 170 -12.85 -19.54 -5.58
C LEU A 170 -12.88 -18.58 -6.77
N PHE A 171 -11.94 -18.68 -7.67
CA PHE A 171 -11.74 -17.70 -8.75
C PHE A 171 -11.92 -18.28 -10.16
N GLY A 172 -12.15 -19.60 -10.27
CA GLY A 172 -12.30 -20.27 -11.55
C GLY A 172 -11.05 -20.09 -12.42
N LYS A 173 -11.25 -19.77 -13.70
CA LYS A 173 -10.15 -19.58 -14.68
C LYS A 173 -9.17 -18.45 -14.32
N GLN A 174 -9.56 -17.51 -13.49
CA GLN A 174 -8.69 -16.40 -13.04
C GLN A 174 -7.81 -16.80 -11.84
N GLY A 175 -7.98 -18.01 -11.31
CA GLY A 175 -7.23 -18.51 -10.16
C GLY A 175 -5.72 -18.58 -10.37
N ASP A 176 -5.28 -18.91 -11.59
CA ASP A 176 -3.85 -19.14 -11.92
C ASP A 176 -2.98 -17.89 -11.75
N VAL A 177 -3.55 -16.70 -11.84
CA VAL A 177 -2.84 -15.42 -11.70
C VAL A 177 -2.69 -14.98 -10.24
N ILE A 178 -3.46 -15.60 -9.34
CA ILE A 178 -3.55 -15.17 -7.95
C ILE A 178 -2.40 -15.75 -7.13
N LYS A 179 -1.62 -14.88 -6.50
CA LYS A 179 -0.51 -15.25 -5.61
C LYS A 179 -0.86 -15.10 -4.14
N SER A 180 -1.73 -14.15 -3.80
CA SER A 180 -2.25 -13.97 -2.45
C SER A 180 -3.75 -13.68 -2.48
N ALA A 181 -4.45 -14.05 -1.41
CA ALA A 181 -5.89 -13.83 -1.30
C ALA A 181 -6.32 -13.58 0.13
N VAL A 182 -7.45 -12.92 0.28
CA VAL A 182 -8.20 -12.85 1.53
C VAL A 182 -9.58 -13.42 1.33
N LEU A 183 -10.00 -14.26 2.27
CA LEU A 183 -11.31 -14.89 2.32
C LEU A 183 -12.08 -14.29 3.49
N ILE A 184 -13.22 -13.68 3.21
CA ILE A 184 -14.07 -13.01 4.18
C ILE A 184 -15.35 -13.83 4.30
N PRO A 185 -15.64 -14.45 5.45
CA PRO A 185 -16.88 -15.19 5.63
C PRO A 185 -18.07 -14.24 5.69
N LEU A 186 -19.11 -14.59 4.96
CA LEU A 186 -20.39 -13.88 4.96
C LEU A 186 -21.39 -14.68 5.78
N PHE A 187 -21.94 -14.07 6.79
CA PHE A 187 -22.93 -14.70 7.66
C PHE A 187 -23.85 -13.65 8.29
N GLU A 188 -25.03 -14.08 8.61
CA GLU A 188 -26.02 -13.36 9.41
C GLU A 188 -26.45 -14.27 10.57
N HIS A 189 -27.56 -14.95 10.46
CA HIS A 189 -28.00 -16.02 11.39
C HIS A 189 -27.38 -17.37 11.01
N SER A 190 -27.10 -17.55 9.74
CA SER A 190 -26.45 -18.73 9.14
C SER A 190 -25.31 -18.33 8.24
N GLU A 191 -24.56 -19.30 7.76
CA GLU A 191 -23.48 -19.13 6.79
C GLU A 191 -24.08 -18.79 5.42
N LEU A 192 -23.78 -17.58 4.92
CA LEU A 192 -24.26 -17.11 3.62
C LEU A 192 -23.28 -17.43 2.49
N GLY A 193 -21.99 -17.55 2.81
CA GLY A 193 -20.97 -17.80 1.82
C GLY A 193 -19.63 -17.11 2.12
N VAL A 194 -18.88 -16.83 1.08
CA VAL A 194 -17.57 -16.19 1.19
C VAL A 194 -17.39 -15.13 0.11
N LEU A 195 -16.81 -13.99 0.51
CA LEU A 195 -16.23 -13.01 -0.38
C LEU A 195 -14.72 -13.29 -0.46
N ALA A 196 -14.21 -13.54 -1.66
CA ALA A 196 -12.80 -13.80 -1.92
C ALA A 196 -12.21 -12.63 -2.72
N LEU A 197 -11.12 -12.05 -2.22
CA LEU A 197 -10.34 -11.04 -2.93
C LEU A 197 -8.99 -11.64 -3.29
N GLY A 198 -8.61 -11.56 -4.56
CA GLY A 198 -7.37 -12.08 -5.08
C GLY A 198 -6.41 -10.97 -5.54
N SER A 199 -5.12 -11.20 -5.38
CA SER A 199 -4.05 -10.34 -5.91
C SER A 199 -2.96 -11.18 -6.57
N ASP A 200 -2.35 -10.62 -7.61
CA ASP A 200 -1.14 -11.12 -8.25
C ASP A 200 0.14 -10.74 -7.47
N ASP A 201 0.02 -9.83 -6.49
CA ASP A 201 1.09 -9.51 -5.56
C ASP A 201 1.05 -10.46 -4.36
N GLU A 202 2.17 -11.17 -4.14
CA GLU A 202 2.33 -12.12 -3.06
C GLU A 202 2.31 -11.49 -1.67
N ALA A 203 2.79 -10.25 -1.56
CA ALA A 203 2.92 -9.54 -0.31
C ALA A 203 1.64 -8.81 0.12
N ARG A 204 0.63 -8.73 -0.76
CA ARG A 204 -0.57 -7.94 -0.49
C ARG A 204 -1.42 -8.49 0.64
N TYR A 205 -1.68 -9.80 0.63
CA TYR A 205 -2.51 -10.47 1.65
C TYR A 205 -1.67 -11.53 2.36
N TYR A 206 -0.87 -11.09 3.35
CA TYR A 206 -0.01 -12.00 4.09
C TYR A 206 -0.71 -12.59 5.33
N PRO A 207 -0.31 -13.77 5.80
CA PRO A 207 -0.86 -14.37 7.00
C PRO A 207 -0.71 -13.46 8.22
N GLY A 208 -1.81 -13.25 8.96
CA GLY A 208 -1.82 -12.37 10.13
C GLY A 208 -2.27 -10.93 9.85
N MET A 209 -2.69 -10.61 8.63
CA MET A 209 -3.26 -9.30 8.28
C MET A 209 -4.75 -9.18 8.67
N GLY A 210 -5.43 -10.27 8.99
CA GLY A 210 -6.84 -10.32 9.36
C GLY A 210 -7.07 -10.36 10.87
#